data_6e9ba8dd8b2ebde1cb962bc4a6ca6bdd
#
_entry.id   6e9ba8dd8b2ebde1cb962bc4a6ca6bdd
#
_cell.length_a   1.000
_cell.length_b   1.000
_cell.length_c   1.000
_cell.angle_alpha   90.00
_cell.angle_beta   90.00
_cell.angle_gamma   90.00
#
_symmetry.space_group_name_H-M   'P 1'
#
loop_
_entity.id
_entity.type
_entity.pdbx_description
1 polymer ?
#
loop_
_entity_poly.entity_id
_entity_poly.type
_entity_poly.pdbx_seq_one_letter_code
_entity_poly.pdbx_strand_id
1 'polypeptide(L)'
;ENFKINHLMKDELLDLYKSLSTFEEVPETLKILKEKNYKLAILSNGTPHLLNGLVKSNKLENLFDDLFSIEEVGIYKPDAKVYGMPTKRYNIKVNEVAFLSANTWDVSGGGNYGYNAIWVNRNKNIFDKLDFKPKHVIKNLKEILNII
;
A
#
# COMPACT_ATOMS: atom_id res chain seq x y z
N GLU A 1 6.72 31.87 -2.98
CA GLU A 1 5.51 32.23 -3.75
C GLU A 1 4.37 31.34 -3.29
N ASN A 2 3.34 31.94 -2.69
CA ASN A 2 2.15 31.19 -2.26
C ASN A 2 1.22 31.02 -3.48
N PHE A 3 1.14 29.80 -4.01
CA PHE A 3 0.14 29.45 -5.02
C PHE A 3 -1.25 29.52 -4.38
N LYS A 4 -2.09 30.46 -4.84
CA LYS A 4 -3.50 30.49 -4.47
C LYS A 4 -4.25 29.42 -5.27
N ILE A 5 -4.47 28.25 -4.65
CA ILE A 5 -5.29 27.20 -5.26
C ILE A 5 -6.77 27.57 -5.04
N ASN A 6 -7.56 27.58 -6.10
CA ASN A 6 -9.01 27.76 -5.99
C ASN A 6 -9.60 26.57 -5.20
N HIS A 7 -10.48 26.86 -4.24
CA HIS A 7 -11.15 25.83 -3.42
C HIS A 7 -11.87 24.77 -4.26
N LEU A 8 -12.52 25.18 -5.34
CA LEU A 8 -13.18 24.23 -6.27
C LEU A 8 -12.17 23.25 -6.89
N MET A 9 -11.02 23.74 -7.33
CA MET A 9 -9.96 22.88 -7.88
C MET A 9 -9.39 21.92 -6.84
N LYS A 10 -9.30 22.33 -5.57
CA LYS A 10 -8.87 21.46 -4.47
C LYS A 10 -9.83 20.28 -4.29
N ASP A 11 -11.14 20.57 -4.27
CA ASP A 11 -12.14 19.55 -4.06
C ASP A 11 -12.21 18.58 -5.25
N GLU A 12 -12.12 19.08 -6.47
CA GLU A 12 -11.98 18.25 -7.69
C GLU A 12 -10.76 17.35 -7.65
N LEU A 13 -9.58 17.86 -7.25
CA LEU A 13 -8.36 17.06 -7.12
C LEU A 13 -8.48 15.98 -6.05
N LEU A 14 -9.12 16.28 -4.91
CA LEU A 14 -9.38 15.28 -3.88
C LEU A 14 -10.36 14.20 -4.35
N ASP A 15 -11.35 14.57 -5.13
CA ASP A 15 -12.32 13.61 -5.70
C ASP A 15 -11.68 12.68 -6.74
N LEU A 16 -10.69 13.15 -7.49
CA LEU A 16 -9.92 12.28 -8.40
C LEU A 16 -9.23 11.12 -7.68
N TYR A 17 -8.76 11.31 -6.43
CA TYR A 17 -8.18 10.22 -5.64
C TYR A 17 -9.15 9.07 -5.39
N LYS A 18 -10.47 9.32 -5.39
CA LYS A 18 -11.49 8.29 -5.21
C LYS A 18 -11.76 7.45 -6.47
N SER A 19 -11.24 7.90 -7.63
CA SER A 19 -11.51 7.29 -8.94
C SER A 19 -10.25 6.89 -9.70
N LEU A 20 -9.09 6.87 -9.05
CA LEU A 20 -7.85 6.37 -9.65
C LEU A 20 -8.01 4.91 -10.07
N SER A 21 -7.64 4.60 -11.31
CA SER A 21 -7.69 3.24 -11.83
C SER A 21 -6.55 2.39 -11.27
N THR A 22 -6.79 1.09 -11.11
CA THR A 22 -5.73 0.13 -10.85
C THR A 22 -4.89 -0.13 -12.09
N PHE A 23 -3.68 -0.67 -11.91
CA PHE A 23 -2.96 -1.31 -13.00
C PHE A 23 -3.71 -2.56 -13.45
N GLU A 24 -3.59 -2.90 -14.73
CA GLU A 24 -4.37 -3.94 -15.39
C GLU A 24 -4.28 -5.31 -14.67
N GLU A 25 -3.10 -5.68 -14.21
CA GLU A 25 -2.87 -6.97 -13.58
C GLU A 25 -3.36 -7.07 -12.13
N VAL A 26 -3.71 -5.96 -11.48
CA VAL A 26 -4.00 -5.92 -10.02
C VAL A 26 -5.23 -6.73 -9.65
N PRO A 27 -6.41 -6.57 -10.28
CA PRO A 27 -7.61 -7.28 -9.87
C PRO A 27 -7.45 -8.80 -9.92
N GLU A 28 -6.88 -9.31 -11.01
CA GLU A 28 -6.68 -10.75 -11.18
C GLU A 28 -5.63 -11.30 -10.22
N THR A 29 -4.55 -10.57 -9.98
CA THR A 29 -3.52 -10.99 -9.02
C THR A 29 -4.08 -11.07 -7.60
N LEU A 30 -4.86 -10.07 -7.16
CA LEU A 30 -5.50 -10.09 -5.85
C LEU A 30 -6.48 -11.26 -5.70
N LYS A 31 -7.25 -11.58 -6.75
CA LYS A 31 -8.15 -12.71 -6.77
C LYS A 31 -7.40 -14.03 -6.57
N ILE A 32 -6.31 -14.26 -7.32
CA ILE A 32 -5.46 -15.46 -7.17
C ILE A 32 -4.92 -15.57 -5.74
N LEU A 33 -4.49 -14.46 -5.15
CA LEU A 33 -3.99 -14.44 -3.77
C LEU A 33 -5.10 -14.80 -2.77
N LYS A 34 -6.32 -14.32 -2.97
CA LYS A 34 -7.48 -14.71 -2.15
C LYS A 34 -7.81 -16.19 -2.29
N GLU A 35 -7.79 -16.74 -3.50
CA GLU A 35 -7.99 -18.18 -3.77
C GLU A 35 -6.94 -19.05 -3.07
N LYS A 36 -5.73 -18.54 -2.91
CA LYS A 36 -4.64 -19.15 -2.13
C LYS A 36 -4.76 -18.91 -0.60
N ASN A 37 -5.86 -18.32 -0.13
CA ASN A 37 -6.14 -18.02 1.27
C ASN A 37 -5.22 -16.96 1.91
N TYR A 38 -4.57 -16.10 1.15
CA TYR A 38 -3.85 -14.97 1.71
C TYR A 38 -4.82 -13.91 2.25
N LYS A 39 -4.47 -13.31 3.39
CA LYS A 39 -5.10 -12.09 3.90
C LYS A 39 -4.54 -10.89 3.14
N LEU A 40 -5.43 -10.10 2.57
CA LEU A 40 -5.06 -8.92 1.78
C LEU A 40 -5.50 -7.65 2.50
N ALA A 41 -4.59 -6.72 2.69
CA ALA A 41 -4.90 -5.45 3.33
C ALA A 41 -4.16 -4.28 2.66
N ILE A 42 -4.77 -3.10 2.74
CA ILE A 42 -4.12 -1.83 2.39
C ILE A 42 -3.66 -1.17 3.70
N LEU A 43 -2.43 -0.68 3.74
CA LEU A 43 -1.90 0.17 4.80
C LEU A 43 -1.49 1.52 4.20
N SER A 44 -2.19 2.59 4.54
CA SER A 44 -2.08 3.87 3.83
C SER A 44 -2.04 5.08 4.74
N ASN A 45 -1.35 6.13 4.27
CA ASN A 45 -1.44 7.48 4.84
C ASN A 45 -2.74 8.22 4.42
N GLY A 46 -3.58 7.61 3.60
CA GLY A 46 -4.86 8.15 3.19
C GLY A 46 -5.95 8.01 4.25
N THR A 47 -6.96 8.88 4.19
CA THR A 47 -8.12 8.82 5.08
C THR A 47 -9.00 7.60 4.77
N PRO A 48 -9.79 7.09 5.73
CA PRO A 48 -10.73 5.99 5.48
C PRO A 48 -11.69 6.28 4.34
N HIS A 49 -12.16 7.53 4.22
CA HIS A 49 -13.08 7.94 3.16
C HIS A 49 -12.45 7.79 1.76
N LEU A 50 -11.20 8.23 1.59
CA LEU A 50 -10.49 8.10 0.31
C LEU A 50 -10.20 6.64 -0.03
N LEU A 51 -9.76 5.84 0.94
CA LEU A 51 -9.47 4.42 0.74
C LEU A 51 -10.72 3.63 0.34
N ASN A 52 -11.82 3.81 1.05
CA ASN A 52 -13.09 3.16 0.73
C ASN A 52 -13.61 3.57 -0.65
N GLY A 53 -13.53 4.87 -0.98
CA GLY A 53 -13.90 5.37 -2.31
C GLY A 53 -13.09 4.72 -3.43
N LEU A 54 -11.77 4.63 -3.26
CA LEU A 54 -10.85 4.05 -4.23
C LEU A 54 -11.09 2.54 -4.43
N VAL A 55 -11.27 1.79 -3.35
CA VAL A 55 -11.52 0.34 -3.40
C VAL A 55 -12.87 0.08 -4.08
N LYS A 56 -13.90 0.86 -3.76
CA LYS A 56 -15.23 0.75 -4.34
C LYS A 56 -15.26 1.10 -5.83
N SER A 57 -14.63 2.19 -6.24
CA SER A 57 -14.59 2.60 -7.65
C SER A 57 -13.94 1.55 -8.55
N ASN A 58 -12.99 0.78 -8.01
CA ASN A 58 -12.30 -0.31 -8.70
C ASN A 58 -12.94 -1.70 -8.50
N LYS A 59 -14.07 -1.80 -7.80
CA LYS A 59 -14.78 -3.07 -7.50
C LYS A 59 -13.90 -4.10 -6.78
N LEU A 60 -13.08 -3.64 -5.84
CA LEU A 60 -12.12 -4.48 -5.10
C LEU A 60 -12.55 -4.76 -3.65
N GLU A 61 -13.76 -4.36 -3.23
CA GLU A 61 -14.24 -4.44 -1.85
C GLU A 61 -14.19 -5.86 -1.29
N ASN A 62 -14.47 -6.85 -2.12
CA ASN A 62 -14.51 -8.25 -1.73
C ASN A 62 -13.12 -8.93 -1.72
N LEU A 63 -12.08 -8.21 -2.17
CA LEU A 63 -10.72 -8.75 -2.24
C LEU A 63 -9.87 -8.37 -1.02
N PHE A 64 -10.16 -7.23 -0.39
CA PHE A 64 -9.43 -6.81 0.81
C PHE A 64 -10.14 -7.22 2.09
N ASP A 65 -9.37 -7.76 3.04
CA ASP A 65 -9.85 -8.11 4.38
C ASP A 65 -9.89 -6.87 5.29
N ASP A 66 -8.95 -5.93 5.13
CA ASP A 66 -8.89 -4.68 5.90
C ASP A 66 -8.30 -3.52 5.09
N LEU A 67 -8.70 -2.31 5.46
CA LEU A 67 -8.16 -1.04 4.96
C LEU A 67 -7.65 -0.22 6.15
N PHE A 68 -6.35 -0.30 6.41
CA PHE A 68 -5.71 0.41 7.52
C PHE A 68 -5.38 1.85 7.12
N SER A 69 -5.99 2.80 7.81
CA SER A 69 -5.66 4.22 7.70
C SER A 69 -4.83 4.67 8.90
N ILE A 70 -3.87 5.55 8.66
CA ILE A 70 -3.08 6.20 9.72
C ILE A 70 -3.92 7.00 10.72
N GLU A 71 -5.15 7.34 10.37
CA GLU A 71 -6.07 8.04 11.30
C GLU A 71 -6.36 7.21 12.56
N GLU A 72 -6.27 5.86 12.49
CA GLU A 72 -6.43 4.99 13.65
C GLU A 72 -5.33 5.19 14.72
N VAL A 73 -4.14 5.64 14.32
CA VAL A 73 -2.99 5.81 15.21
C VAL A 73 -2.51 7.25 15.32
N GLY A 74 -3.04 8.16 14.50
CA GLY A 74 -2.79 9.59 14.55
C GLY A 74 -1.36 10.00 14.15
N ILE A 75 -0.62 9.14 13.45
CA ILE A 75 0.75 9.41 12.99
C ILE A 75 0.97 8.81 11.61
N TYR A 76 1.85 9.42 10.80
CA TYR A 76 2.13 9.00 9.44
C TYR A 76 3.24 7.94 9.35
N LYS A 77 3.23 7.12 8.28
CA LYS A 77 4.42 6.37 7.89
C LYS A 77 5.60 7.36 7.69
N PRO A 78 6.81 7.01 8.06
CA PRO A 78 7.29 5.67 8.37
C PRO A 78 7.32 5.30 9.87
N ASP A 79 6.47 5.87 10.72
CA ASP A 79 6.43 5.49 12.14
C ASP A 79 6.06 4.02 12.33
N ALA A 80 6.76 3.34 13.26
CA ALA A 80 6.57 1.92 13.56
C ALA A 80 5.15 1.57 14.04
N LYS A 81 4.44 2.51 14.68
CA LYS A 81 3.06 2.30 15.12
C LYS A 81 2.13 2.01 13.95
N VAL A 82 2.38 2.63 12.79
CA VAL A 82 1.59 2.42 11.57
C VAL A 82 1.83 1.01 11.04
N TYR A 83 3.10 0.60 10.90
CA TYR A 83 3.43 -0.77 10.45
C TYR A 83 2.96 -1.83 11.46
N GLY A 84 2.77 -1.47 12.73
CA GLY A 84 2.24 -2.37 13.76
C GLY A 84 0.75 -2.70 13.65
N MET A 85 -0.03 -1.95 12.86
CA MET A 85 -1.48 -2.13 12.79
C MET A 85 -1.89 -3.51 12.25
N PRO A 86 -1.41 -3.98 11.07
CA PRO A 86 -1.76 -5.29 10.54
C PRO A 86 -1.35 -6.45 11.47
N THR A 87 -0.14 -6.43 12.01
CA THR A 87 0.35 -7.51 12.88
C THR A 87 -0.45 -7.63 14.17
N LYS A 88 -0.86 -6.50 14.75
CA LYS A 88 -1.76 -6.47 15.91
C LYS A 88 -3.16 -6.98 15.57
N ARG A 89 -3.75 -6.52 14.46
CA ARG A 89 -5.10 -6.89 14.04
C ARG A 89 -5.22 -8.38 13.76
N TYR A 90 -4.25 -8.95 13.06
CA TYR A 90 -4.27 -10.36 12.67
C TYR A 90 -3.58 -11.29 13.65
N ASN A 91 -2.93 -10.76 14.70
CA ASN A 91 -2.13 -11.51 15.66
C ASN A 91 -1.08 -12.43 14.99
N ILE A 92 -0.31 -11.84 14.07
CA ILE A 92 0.72 -12.52 13.29
C ILE A 92 2.10 -11.92 13.56
N LYS A 93 3.16 -12.66 13.22
CA LYS A 93 4.55 -12.19 13.34
C LYS A 93 4.89 -11.26 12.18
N VAL A 94 5.83 -10.35 12.40
CA VAL A 94 6.29 -9.39 11.38
C VAL A 94 6.83 -10.07 10.12
N ASN A 95 7.52 -11.19 10.26
CA ASN A 95 8.08 -11.95 9.14
C ASN A 95 7.05 -12.79 8.36
N GLU A 96 5.80 -12.82 8.80
CA GLU A 96 4.68 -13.43 8.05
C GLU A 96 3.98 -12.43 7.12
N VAL A 97 4.43 -11.17 7.11
CA VAL A 97 3.86 -10.12 6.26
C VAL A 97 4.74 -9.90 5.03
N ALA A 98 4.18 -10.08 3.85
CA ALA A 98 4.72 -9.56 2.59
C ALA A 98 4.22 -8.11 2.42
N PHE A 99 5.11 -7.14 2.53
CA PHE A 99 4.79 -5.72 2.43
C PHE A 99 5.26 -5.17 1.09
N LEU A 100 4.33 -4.68 0.29
CA LEU A 100 4.60 -4.18 -1.06
C LEU A 100 4.39 -2.67 -1.13
N SER A 101 5.38 -1.96 -1.63
CA SER A 101 5.26 -0.52 -1.92
C SER A 101 6.07 -0.15 -3.17
N ALA A 102 5.60 0.87 -3.89
CA ALA A 102 6.36 1.51 -4.98
C ALA A 102 7.31 2.58 -4.45
N ASN A 103 7.09 3.10 -3.24
CA ASN A 103 7.88 4.14 -2.61
C ASN A 103 9.06 3.54 -1.84
N THR A 104 10.27 3.92 -2.19
CA THR A 104 11.51 3.41 -1.59
C THR A 104 11.58 3.65 -0.08
N TRP A 105 11.17 4.84 0.36
CA TRP A 105 11.11 5.19 1.79
C TRP A 105 10.12 4.31 2.57
N ASP A 106 8.99 3.93 1.96
CA ASP A 106 7.97 3.08 2.59
C ASP A 106 8.41 1.61 2.62
N VAL A 107 9.07 1.14 1.54
CA VAL A 107 9.74 -0.17 1.53
C VAL A 107 10.80 -0.25 2.64
N SER A 108 11.61 0.79 2.80
CA SER A 108 12.61 0.86 3.86
C SER A 108 11.98 0.89 5.25
N GLY A 109 10.92 1.67 5.44
CA GLY A 109 10.19 1.74 6.71
C GLY A 109 9.60 0.39 7.10
N GLY A 110 8.89 -0.27 6.19
CA GLY A 110 8.30 -1.59 6.42
C GLY A 110 9.36 -2.67 6.65
N GLY A 111 10.47 -2.63 5.89
CA GLY A 111 11.58 -3.56 6.04
C GLY A 111 12.34 -3.40 7.36
N ASN A 112 12.62 -2.16 7.79
CA ASN A 112 13.22 -1.87 9.08
C ASN A 112 12.29 -2.23 10.25
N TYR A 113 10.96 -2.18 10.04
CA TYR A 113 9.99 -2.69 11.01
C TYR A 113 10.04 -4.22 11.15
N GLY A 114 10.55 -4.94 10.16
CA GLY A 114 10.74 -6.40 10.15
C GLY A 114 9.90 -7.16 9.13
N TYR A 115 9.18 -6.47 8.25
CA TYR A 115 8.40 -7.08 7.18
C TYR A 115 9.27 -7.67 6.07
N ASN A 116 8.76 -8.66 5.35
CA ASN A 116 9.31 -9.07 4.06
C ASN A 116 8.93 -8.00 3.03
N ALA A 117 9.71 -6.91 3.00
CA ALA A 117 9.42 -5.76 2.15
C ALA A 117 9.88 -6.00 0.70
N ILE A 118 8.98 -5.74 -0.22
CA ILE A 118 9.12 -5.96 -1.66
C ILE A 118 8.93 -4.61 -2.37
N TRP A 119 9.90 -4.24 -3.20
CA TRP A 119 9.79 -3.02 -3.98
C TRP A 119 9.11 -3.26 -5.33
N VAL A 120 7.98 -2.57 -5.55
CA VAL A 120 7.27 -2.60 -6.83
C VAL A 120 7.80 -1.49 -7.72
N ASN A 121 8.85 -1.78 -8.49
CA ASN A 121 9.57 -0.82 -9.34
C ASN A 121 9.09 -0.87 -10.79
N ARG A 122 7.92 -0.29 -11.07
CA ARG A 122 7.33 -0.27 -12.42
C ARG A 122 8.13 0.57 -13.42
N ASN A 123 8.76 1.64 -12.94
CA ASN A 123 9.39 2.66 -13.79
C ASN A 123 10.91 2.53 -13.89
N LYS A 124 11.50 1.43 -13.39
CA LYS A 124 12.96 1.23 -13.36
C LYS A 124 13.71 2.36 -12.65
N ASN A 125 13.11 2.89 -11.59
CA ASN A 125 13.72 3.92 -10.76
C ASN A 125 14.95 3.38 -10.02
N ILE A 126 15.79 4.29 -9.55
CA ILE A 126 16.90 3.95 -8.64
C ILE A 126 16.35 3.93 -7.22
N PHE A 127 16.72 2.93 -6.43
CA PHE A 127 16.38 2.89 -5.01
C PHE A 127 17.13 3.98 -4.26
N ASP A 128 16.45 4.68 -3.35
CA ASP A 128 17.07 5.72 -2.53
C ASP A 128 18.24 5.17 -1.69
N LYS A 129 19.17 6.05 -1.35
CA LYS A 129 20.30 5.72 -0.46
C LYS A 129 19.80 5.65 1.00
N LEU A 130 19.12 4.55 1.32
CA LEU A 130 18.59 4.26 2.64
C LEU A 130 19.26 3.00 3.19
N ASP A 131 19.23 2.82 4.52
CA ASP A 131 19.93 1.70 5.19
C ASP A 131 19.30 0.34 4.93
N PHE A 132 18.09 0.29 4.37
CA PHE A 132 17.40 -0.95 4.01
C PHE A 132 17.52 -1.24 2.51
N LYS A 133 17.74 -2.52 2.18
CA LYS A 133 17.67 -3.01 0.78
C LYS A 133 16.62 -4.10 0.67
N PRO A 134 15.62 -3.98 -0.22
CA PRO A 134 14.61 -5.01 -0.41
C PRO A 134 15.25 -6.28 -0.97
N LYS A 135 14.81 -7.45 -0.47
CA LYS A 135 15.24 -8.76 -1.01
C LYS A 135 14.67 -9.02 -2.39
N HIS A 136 13.48 -8.49 -2.65
CA HIS A 136 12.76 -8.68 -3.91
C HIS A 136 12.39 -7.33 -4.51
N VAL A 137 12.62 -7.23 -5.82
CA VAL A 137 12.20 -6.10 -6.66
C VAL A 137 11.37 -6.67 -7.80
N ILE A 138 10.13 -6.22 -7.91
CA ILE A 138 9.19 -6.66 -8.95
C ILE A 138 8.78 -5.48 -9.82
N LYS A 139 8.42 -5.74 -11.08
CA LYS A 139 8.03 -4.71 -12.06
C LYS A 139 6.51 -4.49 -12.08
N ASN A 140 5.76 -5.49 -11.70
CA ASN A 140 4.29 -5.47 -11.61
C ASN A 140 3.84 -6.40 -10.48
N LEU A 141 2.58 -6.28 -10.07
CA LEU A 141 2.07 -7.04 -8.94
C LEU A 141 2.01 -8.56 -9.21
N LYS A 142 1.81 -8.99 -10.45
CA LYS A 142 1.70 -10.41 -10.81
C LYS A 142 2.95 -11.20 -10.44
N GLU A 143 4.12 -10.56 -10.45
CA GLU A 143 5.38 -11.23 -10.09
C GLU A 143 5.44 -11.70 -8.64
N ILE A 144 4.57 -11.18 -7.75
CA ILE A 144 4.46 -11.65 -6.36
C ILE A 144 4.12 -13.14 -6.28
N LEU A 145 3.35 -13.65 -7.22
CA LEU A 145 2.94 -15.06 -7.27
C LEU A 145 4.10 -16.06 -7.39
N ASN A 146 5.29 -15.57 -7.76
CA ASN A 146 6.52 -16.36 -7.84
C ASN A 146 7.39 -16.24 -6.58
N ILE A 147 6.98 -15.42 -5.61
CA ILE A 147 7.77 -15.11 -4.41
C ILE A 147 7.15 -15.72 -3.16
N ILE A 148 5.79 -15.80 -3.13
CA ILE A 148 5.00 -16.28 -1.98
C ILE A 148 4.13 -17.47 -2.34
#